data_283bd0093dc115d3b6db2b74ced13133
#
_entry.id   283bd0093dc115d3b6db2b74ced13133
#
_cell.length_a   1.000
_cell.length_b   1.000
_cell.length_c   1.000
_cell.angle_alpha   90.00
_cell.angle_beta   90.00
_cell.angle_gamma   90.00
#
_symmetry.space_group_name_H-M   'P 1'
#
loop_
_entity.id
_entity.type
_entity.pdbx_description
1 polymer ?
#
loop_
_entity_poly.entity_id
_entity_poly.type
_entity_poly.pdbx_seq_one_letter_code
_entity_poly.pdbx_strand_id
1 'polypeptide(L)'
;MIIPVFTPSNTLAFGIIFMLRRYISTRFIHIGEFCRQTAWCCYMTTFYDIPADMLIPALADKLSELKDIEQPEWSDYVKTGADRERPPTQANWWSVRAASILRKVARQGPVGITSLAQDYGGSVNNGSSPNTPGVASRHVIRTAMQQLESAGLVELVPTKEIESSDGKQHL
;
A
#
# COMPACT_ATOMS: atom_id res chain seq x y z
N MET A 1 -14.70 2.52 3.99
CA MET A 1 -14.03 1.24 3.84
C MET A 1 -13.59 1.12 2.39
N ILE A 2 -12.40 0.62 2.09
CA ILE A 2 -11.81 0.72 0.74
C ILE A 2 -11.34 -0.66 0.31
N ILE A 3 -11.74 -1.10 -0.88
CA ILE A 3 -11.37 -2.40 -1.48
C ILE A 3 -10.52 -2.15 -2.73
N PRO A 4 -9.50 -2.98 -3.02
CA PRO A 4 -8.80 -2.92 -4.30
C PRO A 4 -9.73 -3.37 -5.44
N VAL A 5 -9.86 -2.55 -6.47
CA VAL A 5 -10.63 -2.90 -7.68
C VAL A 5 -9.72 -3.68 -8.63
N PHE A 6 -9.98 -4.96 -8.74
CA PHE A 6 -9.41 -5.77 -9.81
C PHE A 6 -10.41 -5.85 -10.98
N THR A 7 -10.58 -4.77 -11.73
CA THR A 7 -11.37 -4.84 -12.96
C THR A 7 -10.48 -5.30 -14.12
N PRO A 8 -10.94 -6.27 -14.93
CA PRO A 8 -10.17 -6.79 -16.08
C PRO A 8 -9.97 -5.77 -17.21
N SER A 9 -10.62 -4.63 -17.14
CA SER A 9 -10.52 -3.55 -18.13
C SER A 9 -9.39 -2.55 -17.86
N ASN A 10 -8.70 -2.64 -16.73
CA ASN A 10 -7.64 -1.70 -16.36
C ASN A 10 -6.29 -2.24 -16.85
N THR A 11 -5.95 -1.92 -18.11
CA THR A 11 -4.69 -2.32 -18.77
C THR A 11 -3.44 -1.89 -17.99
N LEU A 12 -3.53 -0.86 -17.15
CA LEU A 12 -2.44 -0.39 -16.27
C LEU A 12 -2.23 -1.34 -15.08
N ALA A 13 -3.31 -1.84 -14.45
CA ALA A 13 -3.19 -2.82 -13.38
C ALA A 13 -2.61 -4.15 -13.88
N PHE A 14 -2.99 -4.57 -15.09
CA PHE A 14 -2.41 -5.73 -15.76
C PHE A 14 -0.94 -5.49 -16.14
N GLY A 15 -0.58 -4.28 -16.54
CA GLY A 15 0.81 -3.88 -16.82
C GLY A 15 1.70 -3.96 -15.59
N ILE A 16 1.22 -3.54 -14.42
CA ILE A 16 1.96 -3.61 -13.16
C ILE A 16 2.20 -5.07 -12.74
N ILE A 17 1.20 -5.92 -12.84
CA ILE A 17 1.33 -7.36 -12.54
C ILE A 17 2.24 -8.05 -13.59
N PHE A 18 2.15 -7.68 -14.86
CA PHE A 18 2.97 -8.25 -15.94
C PHE A 18 4.41 -7.76 -15.90
N MET A 19 4.66 -6.52 -15.49
CA MET A 19 6.01 -5.97 -15.33
C MET A 19 6.72 -6.51 -14.08
N LEU A 20 6.00 -6.73 -12.98
CA LEU A 20 6.55 -7.45 -11.82
C LEU A 20 7.01 -8.86 -12.22
N ARG A 21 6.28 -9.51 -13.15
CA ARG A 21 6.67 -10.80 -13.72
C ARG A 21 8.00 -10.74 -14.50
N ARG A 22 8.27 -9.64 -15.22
CA ARG A 22 9.52 -9.44 -15.98
C ARG A 22 10.71 -9.11 -15.08
N TYR A 23 10.49 -8.32 -14.03
CA TYR A 23 11.54 -7.92 -13.09
C TYR A 23 12.02 -9.10 -12.22
N ILE A 24 11.11 -9.97 -11.82
CA ILE A 24 11.45 -11.21 -11.07
C ILE A 24 12.21 -12.19 -11.98
N SER A 25 11.86 -12.27 -13.26
CA SER A 25 12.51 -13.18 -14.21
C SER A 25 13.97 -12.82 -14.48
N THR A 26 14.36 -11.55 -14.46
CA THR A 26 15.72 -11.12 -14.82
C THR A 26 16.77 -11.28 -13.71
N ARG A 27 16.37 -11.32 -12.43
CA ARG A 27 17.30 -11.57 -11.31
C ARG A 27 17.42 -13.05 -10.90
N PHE A 28 16.50 -13.90 -11.35
CA PHE A 28 16.49 -15.34 -11.06
C PHE A 28 17.18 -16.20 -12.13
N ILE A 29 17.87 -15.60 -13.11
CA ILE A 29 18.55 -16.35 -14.20
C ILE A 29 19.67 -17.27 -13.69
N HIS A 30 20.18 -17.09 -12.47
CA HIS A 30 21.25 -17.96 -11.93
C HIS A 30 20.75 -19.20 -11.16
N ILE A 31 19.45 -19.38 -10.99
CA ILE A 31 18.86 -20.61 -10.41
C ILE A 31 18.14 -21.46 -11.48
N GLY A 32 18.15 -21.00 -12.74
CA GLY A 32 17.29 -21.48 -13.83
C GLY A 32 17.71 -22.79 -14.49
N GLU A 33 18.82 -23.44 -14.12
CA GLU A 33 19.16 -24.72 -14.74
C GLU A 33 18.56 -25.96 -14.05
N PHE A 34 18.10 -25.82 -12.80
CA PHE A 34 17.51 -26.94 -12.06
C PHE A 34 15.99 -27.11 -12.25
N CYS A 35 15.30 -26.11 -12.83
CA CYS A 35 13.83 -26.11 -12.94
C CYS A 35 13.29 -26.40 -14.35
N ARG A 36 14.09 -26.99 -15.24
CA ARG A 36 13.65 -27.31 -16.62
C ARG A 36 12.72 -28.52 -16.74
N GLN A 37 12.52 -29.27 -15.66
CA GLN A 37 11.73 -30.52 -15.66
C GLN A 37 10.34 -30.43 -15.00
N THR A 38 9.95 -29.30 -14.39
CA THR A 38 8.60 -29.16 -13.81
C THR A 38 7.96 -27.86 -14.29
N ALA A 39 7.42 -27.90 -15.50
CA ALA A 39 6.73 -26.79 -16.17
C ALA A 39 5.46 -26.26 -15.45
N TRP A 40 5.12 -26.83 -14.31
CA TRP A 40 3.91 -26.49 -13.54
C TRP A 40 4.15 -25.56 -12.34
N CYS A 41 5.39 -25.31 -11.94
CA CYS A 41 5.70 -24.53 -10.74
C CYS A 41 5.81 -23.02 -10.97
N CYS A 42 5.80 -22.52 -12.21
CA CYS A 42 6.06 -21.11 -12.53
C CYS A 42 4.82 -20.22 -12.65
N TYR A 43 3.60 -20.72 -12.38
CA TYR A 43 2.39 -20.02 -12.78
C TYR A 43 1.59 -19.32 -11.67
N MET A 44 1.96 -19.46 -10.40
CA MET A 44 1.20 -18.94 -9.27
C MET A 44 2.03 -18.09 -8.31
N THR A 45 2.79 -17.12 -8.81
CA THR A 45 3.37 -16.11 -7.92
C THR A 45 2.30 -15.10 -7.53
N THR A 46 1.88 -15.13 -6.29
CA THR A 46 0.98 -14.15 -5.71
C THR A 46 1.79 -13.02 -5.06
N PHE A 47 1.19 -11.85 -4.88
CA PHE A 47 1.86 -10.76 -4.18
C PHE A 47 2.18 -11.07 -2.70
N TYR A 48 1.62 -12.15 -2.15
CA TYR A 48 1.92 -12.65 -0.81
C TYR A 48 3.29 -13.30 -0.70
N ASP A 49 3.79 -13.87 -1.79
CA ASP A 49 5.07 -14.59 -1.82
C ASP A 49 6.27 -13.64 -1.90
N ILE A 50 6.02 -12.37 -2.24
CA ILE A 50 7.09 -11.38 -2.41
C ILE A 50 7.27 -10.62 -1.09
N PRO A 51 8.52 -10.55 -0.56
CA PRO A 51 8.81 -9.78 0.62
C PRO A 51 8.51 -8.29 0.42
N ALA A 52 8.06 -7.62 1.48
CA ALA A 52 7.65 -6.22 1.44
C ALA A 52 8.79 -5.29 0.98
N ASP A 53 10.01 -5.60 1.38
CA ASP A 53 11.21 -4.80 1.11
C ASP A 53 11.55 -4.73 -0.39
N MET A 54 11.16 -5.74 -1.15
CA MET A 54 11.33 -5.75 -2.61
C MET A 54 10.11 -5.18 -3.33
N LEU A 55 8.91 -5.49 -2.82
CA LEU A 55 7.66 -5.10 -3.47
C LEU A 55 7.39 -3.60 -3.37
N ILE A 56 7.58 -3.01 -2.17
CA ILE A 56 7.24 -1.61 -1.93
C ILE A 56 8.08 -0.64 -2.79
N PRO A 57 9.42 -0.76 -2.89
CA PRO A 57 10.19 0.10 -3.77
C PRO A 57 9.79 -0.04 -5.24
N ALA A 58 9.63 -1.26 -5.73
CA ALA A 58 9.23 -1.50 -7.11
C ALA A 58 7.84 -0.92 -7.45
N LEU A 59 6.91 -0.96 -6.51
CA LEU A 59 5.60 -0.30 -6.63
C LEU A 59 5.75 1.23 -6.57
N ALA A 60 6.58 1.75 -5.68
CA ALA A 60 6.80 3.19 -5.54
C ALA A 60 7.35 3.81 -6.84
N ASP A 61 8.28 3.13 -7.51
CA ASP A 61 8.83 3.56 -8.80
C ASP A 61 7.71 3.64 -9.86
N LYS A 62 6.84 2.63 -9.91
CA LYS A 62 5.70 2.62 -10.84
C LYS A 62 4.64 3.67 -10.51
N LEU A 63 4.36 3.90 -9.23
CA LEU A 63 3.43 4.94 -8.81
C LEU A 63 3.96 6.35 -9.09
N SER A 64 5.26 6.57 -9.04
CA SER A 64 5.88 7.86 -9.39
C SER A 64 5.77 8.20 -10.89
N GLU A 65 5.55 7.21 -11.77
CA GLU A 65 5.29 7.42 -13.20
C GLU A 65 3.86 7.92 -13.47
N LEU A 66 2.93 7.75 -12.50
CA LEU A 66 1.53 8.16 -12.62
C LEU A 66 1.36 9.62 -12.23
N LYS A 67 0.72 10.42 -13.09
CA LYS A 67 0.46 11.84 -12.85
C LYS A 67 -0.53 12.11 -11.70
N ASP A 68 -1.36 11.13 -11.38
CA ASP A 68 -2.37 11.26 -10.33
C ASP A 68 -1.79 11.15 -8.91
N ILE A 69 -0.54 10.67 -8.80
CA ILE A 69 0.14 10.49 -7.51
C ILE A 69 1.30 11.48 -7.42
N GLU A 70 0.95 12.72 -7.10
CA GLU A 70 1.90 13.79 -6.88
C GLU A 70 2.09 14.07 -5.39
N GLN A 71 3.32 14.40 -5.02
CA GLN A 71 3.62 14.82 -3.67
C GLN A 71 3.03 16.21 -3.41
N PRO A 72 2.13 16.40 -2.41
CA PRO A 72 1.59 17.70 -2.08
C PRO A 72 2.66 18.63 -1.52
N GLU A 73 2.59 19.93 -1.80
CA GLU A 73 3.56 20.94 -1.32
C GLU A 73 3.74 20.95 0.20
N TRP A 74 2.63 20.73 0.95
CA TRP A 74 2.67 20.70 2.41
C TRP A 74 3.41 19.47 2.97
N SER A 75 3.64 18.45 2.18
CA SER A 75 4.23 17.18 2.64
C SER A 75 5.70 17.31 3.05
N ASP A 76 6.42 18.30 2.53
CA ASP A 76 7.82 18.54 2.84
C ASP A 76 8.02 19.07 4.27
N TYR A 77 7.00 19.72 4.83
CA TYR A 77 7.07 20.38 6.13
C TYR A 77 6.39 19.59 7.25
N VAL A 78 5.65 18.54 6.92
CA VAL A 78 4.77 17.83 7.88
C VAL A 78 5.39 16.53 8.35
N LYS A 79 5.39 16.31 9.66
CA LYS A 79 5.71 15.00 10.23
C LYS A 79 4.56 14.01 10.00
N THR A 80 4.89 12.74 9.79
CA THR A 80 3.92 11.70 9.41
C THR A 80 3.06 11.15 10.54
N GLY A 81 3.35 11.52 11.78
CA GLY A 81 2.60 11.06 12.95
C GLY A 81 2.98 11.79 14.23
N ALA A 82 2.19 11.57 15.29
CA ALA A 82 2.44 12.14 16.60
C ALA A 82 3.72 11.55 17.27
N ASP A 83 4.04 10.32 16.91
CA ASP A 83 5.21 9.57 17.36
C ASP A 83 6.52 10.01 16.70
N ARG A 84 6.44 10.77 15.59
CA ARG A 84 7.62 11.22 14.84
C ARG A 84 8.08 12.61 15.29
N GLU A 85 9.38 12.75 15.48
CA GLU A 85 9.98 14.04 15.83
C GLU A 85 10.28 14.89 14.60
N ARG A 86 10.64 14.25 13.48
CA ARG A 86 11.10 14.91 12.26
C ARG A 86 10.27 14.51 11.04
N PRO A 87 10.20 15.36 10.01
CA PRO A 87 9.65 14.98 8.71
C PRO A 87 10.50 13.89 8.05
N PRO A 88 9.96 13.17 7.05
CA PRO A 88 10.71 12.18 6.29
C PRO A 88 11.91 12.80 5.56
N THR A 89 13.05 12.09 5.54
CA THR A 89 14.28 12.55 4.87
C THR A 89 14.41 12.05 3.44
N GLN A 90 13.63 11.04 3.05
CA GLN A 90 13.66 10.49 1.70
C GLN A 90 12.86 11.37 0.75
N ALA A 91 13.40 11.70 -0.43
CA ALA A 91 12.71 12.53 -1.41
C ALA A 91 11.44 11.86 -1.96
N ASN A 92 11.47 10.55 -2.17
CA ASN A 92 10.35 9.76 -2.72
C ASN A 92 9.45 9.12 -1.66
N TRP A 93 9.48 9.63 -0.42
CA TRP A 93 8.74 9.02 0.68
C TRP A 93 7.22 8.92 0.43
N TRP A 94 6.68 9.87 -0.36
CA TRP A 94 5.26 9.91 -0.69
C TRP A 94 4.84 8.69 -1.53
N SER A 95 5.56 8.42 -2.62
CA SER A 95 5.33 7.25 -3.47
C SER A 95 5.49 5.95 -2.71
N VAL A 96 6.50 5.87 -1.82
CA VAL A 96 6.74 4.71 -0.94
C VAL A 96 5.57 4.53 0.03
N ARG A 97 5.03 5.61 0.58
CA ARG A 97 3.85 5.56 1.46
C ARG A 97 2.61 5.09 0.71
N ALA A 98 2.35 5.62 -0.49
CA ALA A 98 1.25 5.21 -1.35
C ALA A 98 1.35 3.71 -1.73
N ALA A 99 2.54 3.24 -2.10
CA ALA A 99 2.81 1.82 -2.37
C ALA A 99 2.56 0.91 -1.16
N SER A 100 3.00 1.35 0.02
CA SER A 100 2.78 0.63 1.28
C SER A 100 1.28 0.54 1.63
N ILE A 101 0.54 1.64 1.45
CA ILE A 101 -0.93 1.67 1.65
C ILE A 101 -1.60 0.71 0.68
N LEU A 102 -1.28 0.79 -0.61
CA LEU A 102 -1.85 -0.09 -1.64
C LEU A 102 -1.62 -1.57 -1.31
N ARG A 103 -0.40 -1.93 -0.87
CA ARG A 103 -0.09 -3.29 -0.44
C ARG A 103 -0.93 -3.72 0.78
N LYS A 104 -1.13 -2.84 1.77
CA LYS A 104 -1.96 -3.16 2.95
C LYS A 104 -3.43 -3.36 2.57
N VAL A 105 -3.98 -2.48 1.73
CA VAL A 105 -5.35 -2.60 1.22
C VAL A 105 -5.52 -3.92 0.45
N ALA A 106 -4.56 -4.29 -0.40
CA ALA A 106 -4.59 -5.55 -1.13
C ALA A 106 -4.56 -6.79 -0.21
N ARG A 107 -3.83 -6.72 0.91
CA ARG A 107 -3.71 -7.83 1.88
C ARG A 107 -4.92 -7.96 2.81
N GLN A 108 -5.39 -6.85 3.33
CA GLN A 108 -6.40 -6.82 4.39
C GLN A 108 -7.83 -6.74 3.83
N GLY A 109 -7.97 -6.34 2.54
CA GLY A 109 -9.27 -6.07 1.95
C GLY A 109 -9.79 -4.69 2.36
N PRO A 110 -11.09 -4.56 2.64
CA PRO A 110 -11.68 -3.27 2.97
C PRO A 110 -11.14 -2.74 4.30
N VAL A 111 -10.45 -1.59 4.24
CA VAL A 111 -9.75 -0.98 5.38
C VAL A 111 -10.17 0.47 5.57
N GLY A 112 -10.38 0.89 6.81
CA GLY A 112 -10.66 2.28 7.17
C GLY A 112 -9.40 3.10 7.43
N ILE A 113 -9.48 4.43 7.23
CA ILE A 113 -8.38 5.38 7.49
C ILE A 113 -7.90 5.31 8.95
N THR A 114 -8.81 5.09 9.90
CA THR A 114 -8.46 4.99 11.33
C THR A 114 -7.62 3.75 11.62
N SER A 115 -7.97 2.61 11.02
CA SER A 115 -7.20 1.37 11.14
C SER A 115 -5.80 1.53 10.56
N LEU A 116 -5.69 2.12 9.36
CA LEU A 116 -4.40 2.44 8.76
C LEU A 116 -3.57 3.41 9.63
N ALA A 117 -4.20 4.40 10.25
CA ALA A 117 -3.50 5.32 11.14
C ALA A 117 -2.91 4.63 12.38
N GLN A 118 -3.58 3.61 12.89
CA GLN A 118 -3.05 2.76 13.97
C GLN A 118 -1.89 1.90 13.47
N ASP A 119 -2.02 1.28 12.31
CA ASP A 119 -0.98 0.45 11.69
C ASP A 119 0.33 1.19 11.40
N TYR A 120 0.24 2.48 11.06
CA TYR A 120 1.39 3.35 10.80
C TYR A 120 1.83 4.15 12.03
N GLY A 121 1.14 4.00 13.15
CA GLY A 121 1.48 4.62 14.43
C GLY A 121 2.71 3.99 15.07
N GLY A 122 3.18 4.63 16.12
CA GLY A 122 4.31 4.18 16.90
C GLY A 122 4.18 4.56 18.37
N SER A 123 5.26 4.51 19.11
CA SER A 123 5.32 4.89 20.52
C SER A 123 5.71 6.35 20.66
N VAL A 124 4.93 7.12 21.40
CA VAL A 124 5.23 8.51 21.74
C VAL A 124 6.06 8.53 23.02
N ASN A 125 7.19 9.20 22.96
CA ASN A 125 8.05 9.41 24.12
C ASN A 125 7.50 10.56 24.98
N ASN A 126 7.06 10.25 26.19
CA ASN A 126 6.53 11.22 27.16
C ASN A 126 7.58 11.65 28.23
N GLY A 127 8.86 11.44 27.97
CA GLY A 127 9.94 11.77 28.92
C GLY A 127 9.95 10.81 30.11
N SER A 128 9.73 11.33 31.31
CA SER A 128 9.73 10.55 32.57
C SER A 128 8.44 9.74 32.78
N SER A 129 7.41 9.97 31.97
CA SER A 129 6.15 9.20 32.01
C SER A 129 6.22 7.98 31.09
N PRO A 130 5.39 6.93 31.31
CA PRO A 130 5.32 5.78 30.42
C PRO A 130 4.99 6.19 28.97
N ASN A 131 5.62 5.52 28.00
CA ASN A 131 5.32 5.73 26.59
C ASN A 131 3.89 5.32 26.28
N THR A 132 3.22 6.14 25.46
CA THR A 132 1.86 5.88 24.99
C THR A 132 1.84 5.60 23.49
N PRO A 133 0.90 4.78 22.97
CA PRO A 133 0.76 4.57 21.56
C PRO A 133 0.31 5.85 20.86
N GLY A 134 1.03 6.27 19.83
CA GLY A 134 0.68 7.39 18.96
C GLY A 134 0.13 6.91 17.63
N VAL A 135 -0.82 7.65 17.07
CA VAL A 135 -1.40 7.36 15.77
C VAL A 135 -0.71 8.19 14.68
N ALA A 136 -0.59 7.61 13.49
CA ALA A 136 -0.10 8.32 12.32
C ALA A 136 -1.08 9.40 11.84
N SER A 137 -0.58 10.35 11.06
CA SER A 137 -1.39 11.43 10.50
C SER A 137 -2.46 10.88 9.55
N ARG A 138 -3.73 11.02 9.95
CA ARG A 138 -4.88 10.62 9.14
C ARG A 138 -5.02 11.46 7.86
N HIS A 139 -4.52 12.69 7.87
CA HIS A 139 -4.54 13.56 6.70
C HIS A 139 -3.65 13.01 5.59
N VAL A 140 -2.41 12.66 5.91
CA VAL A 140 -1.46 12.02 4.97
C VAL A 140 -2.07 10.76 4.33
N ILE A 141 -2.66 9.88 5.16
CA ILE A 141 -3.27 8.63 4.69
C ILE A 141 -4.47 8.93 3.80
N ARG A 142 -5.34 9.88 4.19
CA ARG A 142 -6.53 10.25 3.41
C ARG A 142 -6.16 10.79 2.04
N THR A 143 -5.19 11.72 1.96
CA THR A 143 -4.75 12.29 0.69
C THR A 143 -4.13 11.23 -0.21
N ALA A 144 -3.28 10.36 0.33
CA ALA A 144 -2.71 9.25 -0.44
C ALA A 144 -3.80 8.29 -0.97
N MET A 145 -4.83 8.00 -0.17
CA MET A 145 -5.95 7.15 -0.59
C MET A 145 -6.79 7.80 -1.68
N GLN A 146 -7.05 9.11 -1.61
CA GLN A 146 -7.76 9.87 -2.64
C GLN A 146 -6.99 9.87 -3.97
N GLN A 147 -5.67 9.99 -3.92
CA GLN A 147 -4.84 9.89 -5.12
C GLN A 147 -4.85 8.48 -5.73
N LEU A 148 -4.83 7.43 -4.90
CA LEU A 148 -4.97 6.04 -5.35
C LEU A 148 -6.35 5.76 -5.95
N GLU A 149 -7.39 6.40 -5.42
CA GLU A 149 -8.75 6.36 -5.98
C GLU A 149 -8.83 7.07 -7.32
N SER A 150 -8.24 8.28 -7.44
CA SER A 150 -8.16 9.03 -8.70
C SER A 150 -7.42 8.24 -9.78
N ALA A 151 -6.36 7.52 -9.41
CA ALA A 151 -5.62 6.62 -10.29
C ALA A 151 -6.40 5.33 -10.63
N GLY A 152 -7.59 5.11 -10.05
CA GLY A 152 -8.42 3.92 -10.29
C GLY A 152 -7.85 2.62 -9.73
N LEU A 153 -6.92 2.68 -8.78
CA LEU A 153 -6.29 1.52 -8.15
C LEU A 153 -7.08 1.00 -6.93
N VAL A 154 -7.92 1.85 -6.35
CA VAL A 154 -8.69 1.59 -5.13
C VAL A 154 -10.09 2.15 -5.30
N GLU A 155 -11.10 1.51 -4.73
CA GLU A 155 -12.49 1.95 -4.76
C GLU A 155 -13.03 2.17 -3.34
N LEU A 156 -13.90 3.17 -3.19
CA LEU A 156 -14.64 3.43 -1.96
C LEU A 156 -15.85 2.50 -1.86
N VAL A 157 -15.87 1.67 -0.83
CA VAL A 157 -17.04 0.83 -0.54
C VAL A 157 -17.94 1.52 0.47
N PRO A 158 -19.20 1.77 0.15
CA PRO A 158 -20.13 2.36 1.11
C PRO A 158 -20.38 1.41 2.30
N THR A 159 -20.36 1.94 3.51
CA THR A 159 -20.49 1.16 4.75
C THR A 159 -21.79 0.37 4.82
N LYS A 160 -22.86 0.82 4.14
CA LYS A 160 -24.17 0.15 4.13
C LYS A 160 -24.19 -1.22 3.44
N GLU A 161 -23.25 -1.48 2.53
CA GLU A 161 -23.18 -2.77 1.82
C GLU A 161 -22.53 -3.87 2.65
N ILE A 162 -21.82 -3.50 3.71
CA ILE A 162 -21.11 -4.45 4.59
C ILE A 162 -22.02 -4.98 5.69
N GLU A 163 -23.07 -4.23 6.04
CA GLU A 163 -24.01 -4.60 7.10
C GLU A 163 -25.01 -5.69 6.69
N SER A 164 -25.10 -5.99 5.37
CA SER A 164 -26.13 -6.90 4.85
C SER A 164 -25.82 -8.39 5.01
N SER A 165 -24.58 -8.78 5.34
CA SER A 165 -24.25 -10.20 5.47
C SER A 165 -24.49 -10.77 6.88
N ASP A 166 -24.49 -9.96 7.94
CA ASP A 166 -24.52 -10.47 9.32
C ASP A 166 -25.74 -10.03 10.15
N GLY A 167 -26.69 -9.27 9.59
CA GLY A 167 -27.99 -8.97 10.24
C GLY A 167 -27.95 -8.25 11.59
N LYS A 168 -26.81 -7.65 11.98
CA LYS A 168 -26.67 -6.92 13.25
C LYS A 168 -26.54 -5.42 12.98
N GLN A 169 -27.66 -4.71 13.13
CA GLN A 169 -27.68 -3.27 13.28
C GLN A 169 -27.03 -2.90 14.62
N HIS A 170 -25.91 -2.23 14.61
CA HIS A 170 -25.40 -1.47 15.76
C HIS A 170 -25.77 0.00 15.58
N LEU A 171 -26.70 0.43 16.43
CA LEU A 171 -27.05 1.81 16.70
C LEU A 171 -25.83 2.59 17.26
#